data_6fee8c209186b5692b0bdeaa9febba99
#
_entry.id   6fee8c209186b5692b0bdeaa9febba99
#
_cell.length_a   1.000
_cell.length_b   1.000
_cell.length_c   1.000
_cell.angle_alpha   90.00
_cell.angle_beta   90.00
_cell.angle_gamma   90.00
#
_symmetry.space_group_name_H-M   'P 1'
#
loop_
_entity.id
_entity.type
_entity.pdbx_description
1 polymer ?
#
loop_
_entity_poly.entity_id
_entity_poly.type
_entity_poly.pdbx_seq_one_letter_code
_entity_poly.pdbx_strand_id
1 'polypeptide(L)'
;MKLISWNVNGLRAVVNKGFKEFFKEIDADIFCIQETKMQEAQLDENILEIFEGYNAYWNSAEKKGYSGTAIFTKQKPLNVTYGIGKEEHDKEGRVITLEFEKFYMVNIYTPNSKRELERLDYRQLWEDEIRAYLLKLKENKSVVMCGDLNVAHTEIDLKNPKTNRKNAGFTDEERAKMTELLNAGFVDTFRYKYPEVEGKYSWWSYICLLYTSDAADDRISV
;
A
#
# COMPACT_ATOMS: atom_id res chain seq x y z
N MET A 1 -12.16 -16.31 0.22
CA MET A 1 -11.89 -15.01 -0.45
C MET A 1 -10.39 -14.80 -0.45
N LYS A 2 -9.81 -14.56 -1.63
CA LYS A 2 -8.38 -14.31 -1.84
C LYS A 2 -8.18 -12.82 -2.06
N LEU A 3 -7.41 -12.19 -1.18
CA LEU A 3 -7.07 -10.77 -1.22
C LEU A 3 -5.58 -10.63 -1.53
N ILE A 4 -5.23 -9.79 -2.48
CA ILE A 4 -3.85 -9.52 -2.86
C ILE A 4 -3.60 -8.02 -2.77
N SER A 5 -2.43 -7.65 -2.28
CA SER A 5 -1.92 -6.28 -2.29
C SER A 5 -0.50 -6.24 -2.82
N TRP A 6 -0.22 -5.34 -3.77
CA TRP A 6 1.09 -5.22 -4.38
C TRP A 6 1.41 -3.79 -4.81
N ASN A 7 2.49 -3.22 -4.29
CA ASN A 7 3.08 -2.00 -4.85
C ASN A 7 3.82 -2.37 -6.15
N VAL A 8 3.28 -1.93 -7.29
CA VAL A 8 3.80 -2.28 -8.62
C VAL A 8 4.90 -1.34 -9.11
N ASN A 9 5.16 -0.25 -8.40
CA ASN A 9 6.16 0.76 -8.77
C ASN A 9 6.07 1.21 -10.25
N GLY A 10 4.85 1.41 -10.72
CA GLY A 10 4.52 1.78 -12.10
C GLY A 10 3.90 0.64 -12.90
N LEU A 11 2.59 0.71 -13.12
CA LEU A 11 1.82 -0.35 -13.78
C LEU A 11 2.35 -0.69 -15.16
N ARG A 12 2.66 0.31 -16.00
CA ARG A 12 3.23 0.06 -17.36
C ARG A 12 4.53 -0.73 -17.32
N ALA A 13 5.37 -0.46 -16.32
CA ALA A 13 6.65 -1.15 -16.18
C ALA A 13 6.47 -2.64 -15.81
N VAL A 14 5.50 -2.94 -14.93
CA VAL A 14 5.26 -4.32 -14.48
C VAL A 14 4.47 -5.12 -15.52
N VAL A 15 3.58 -4.50 -16.28
CA VAL A 15 2.85 -5.15 -17.38
C VAL A 15 3.82 -5.77 -18.39
N ASN A 16 4.90 -5.08 -18.72
CA ASN A 16 5.95 -5.59 -19.62
C ASN A 16 6.83 -6.70 -18.99
N LYS A 17 6.57 -7.08 -17.74
CA LYS A 17 7.33 -8.11 -17.00
C LYS A 17 6.47 -9.31 -16.57
N GLY A 18 5.37 -9.56 -17.27
CA GLY A 18 4.52 -10.74 -17.01
C GLY A 18 3.42 -10.51 -15.97
N PHE A 19 3.04 -9.25 -15.73
CA PHE A 19 1.95 -8.94 -14.78
C PHE A 19 0.62 -9.55 -15.21
N LYS A 20 0.32 -9.58 -16.53
CA LYS A 20 -0.92 -10.13 -17.08
C LYS A 20 -1.09 -11.60 -16.73
N GLU A 21 -0.04 -12.38 -16.93
CA GLU A 21 0.00 -13.81 -16.64
C GLU A 21 -0.15 -14.05 -15.13
N PHE A 22 0.62 -13.33 -14.33
CA PHE A 22 0.54 -13.39 -12.88
C PHE A 22 -0.85 -13.03 -12.35
N PHE A 23 -1.46 -11.95 -12.84
CA PHE A 23 -2.79 -11.50 -12.42
C PHE A 23 -3.86 -12.58 -12.72
N LYS A 24 -3.79 -13.20 -13.90
CA LYS A 24 -4.70 -14.28 -14.31
C LYS A 24 -4.48 -15.55 -13.48
N GLU A 25 -3.24 -15.94 -13.25
CA GLU A 25 -2.91 -17.14 -12.48
C GLU A 25 -3.33 -17.02 -11.01
N ILE A 26 -3.08 -15.85 -10.42
CA ILE A 26 -3.44 -15.61 -9.02
C ILE A 26 -4.95 -15.62 -8.82
N ASP A 27 -5.74 -15.19 -9.79
CA ASP A 27 -7.21 -15.17 -9.80
C ASP A 27 -7.80 -14.74 -8.47
N ALA A 28 -7.40 -13.56 -7.98
CA ALA A 28 -7.83 -13.02 -6.69
C ALA A 28 -9.29 -12.56 -6.72
N ASP A 29 -9.98 -12.63 -5.59
CA ASP A 29 -11.32 -12.04 -5.44
C ASP A 29 -11.24 -10.52 -5.40
N ILE A 30 -10.20 -9.98 -4.72
CA ILE A 30 -9.88 -8.55 -4.69
C ILE A 30 -8.35 -8.41 -4.85
N PHE A 31 -7.93 -7.57 -5.80
CA PHE A 31 -6.54 -7.27 -6.08
C PHE A 31 -6.31 -5.76 -5.94
N CYS A 32 -5.47 -5.35 -4.99
CA CYS A 32 -5.13 -3.96 -4.70
C CYS A 32 -3.73 -3.66 -5.19
N ILE A 33 -3.55 -2.56 -5.92
CA ILE A 33 -2.23 -2.09 -6.34
C ILE A 33 -1.96 -0.68 -5.87
N GLN A 34 -0.69 -0.40 -5.59
CA GLN A 34 -0.17 0.90 -5.22
C GLN A 34 0.91 1.31 -6.21
N GLU A 35 1.17 2.60 -6.30
CA GLU A 35 2.10 3.22 -7.25
C GLU A 35 1.80 2.88 -8.72
N THR A 36 0.56 3.06 -9.14
CA THR A 36 0.19 2.88 -10.56
C THR A 36 0.96 3.82 -11.48
N LYS A 37 1.29 5.03 -11.00
CA LYS A 37 1.99 6.11 -11.73
C LYS A 37 1.34 6.42 -13.08
N MET A 38 0.02 6.22 -13.17
CA MET A 38 -0.78 6.43 -14.37
C MET A 38 -1.99 7.30 -14.09
N GLN A 39 -2.39 8.07 -15.09
CA GLN A 39 -3.69 8.71 -15.14
C GLN A 39 -4.69 7.77 -15.81
N GLU A 40 -5.95 7.84 -15.43
CA GLU A 40 -7.01 7.02 -16.03
C GLU A 40 -7.07 7.19 -17.56
N ALA A 41 -6.88 8.41 -18.06
CA ALA A 41 -6.81 8.71 -19.51
C ALA A 41 -5.63 8.05 -20.24
N GLN A 42 -4.69 7.43 -19.54
CA GLN A 42 -3.55 6.71 -20.11
C GLN A 42 -3.74 5.18 -20.12
N LEU A 43 -4.90 4.70 -19.66
CA LEU A 43 -5.26 3.29 -19.74
C LEU A 43 -5.62 2.95 -21.20
N ASP A 44 -4.78 2.20 -21.85
CA ASP A 44 -5.03 1.67 -23.20
C ASP A 44 -5.74 0.32 -23.16
N GLU A 45 -6.20 -0.15 -24.32
CA GLU A 45 -6.92 -1.42 -24.45
C GLU A 45 -6.11 -2.61 -23.91
N ASN A 46 -4.78 -2.61 -24.10
CA ASN A 46 -3.92 -3.71 -23.65
C ASN A 46 -3.88 -3.80 -22.12
N ILE A 47 -3.90 -2.64 -21.43
CA ILE A 47 -3.96 -2.59 -19.97
C ILE A 47 -5.35 -2.98 -19.47
N LEU A 48 -6.42 -2.46 -20.10
CA LEU A 48 -7.79 -2.74 -19.70
C LEU A 48 -8.14 -4.23 -19.86
N GLU A 49 -7.67 -4.88 -20.94
CA GLU A 49 -7.87 -6.33 -21.18
C GLU A 49 -7.31 -7.21 -20.05
N ILE A 50 -6.28 -6.74 -19.31
CA ILE A 50 -5.72 -7.50 -18.19
C ILE A 50 -6.78 -7.73 -17.10
N PHE A 51 -7.64 -6.75 -16.91
CA PHE A 51 -8.62 -6.69 -15.82
C PHE A 51 -10.04 -7.08 -16.29
N GLU A 52 -10.16 -7.68 -17.46
CA GLU A 52 -11.44 -8.15 -17.98
C GLU A 52 -12.10 -9.13 -16.99
N GLY A 53 -13.40 -8.93 -16.74
CA GLY A 53 -14.16 -9.69 -15.74
C GLY A 53 -14.07 -9.13 -14.30
N TYR A 54 -13.30 -8.07 -14.08
CA TYR A 54 -13.24 -7.38 -12.80
C TYR A 54 -13.90 -6.00 -12.87
N ASN A 55 -14.49 -5.59 -11.76
CA ASN A 55 -14.82 -4.17 -11.54
C ASN A 55 -13.53 -3.45 -11.14
N ALA A 56 -13.12 -2.44 -11.90
CA ALA A 56 -11.87 -1.70 -11.73
C ALA A 56 -12.13 -0.30 -11.18
N TYR A 57 -11.40 0.09 -10.14
CA TYR A 57 -11.49 1.39 -9.49
C TYR A 57 -10.10 2.01 -9.42
N TRP A 58 -9.96 3.22 -9.99
CA TRP A 58 -8.69 3.91 -10.14
C TRP A 58 -8.71 5.23 -9.37
N ASN A 59 -7.64 5.53 -8.67
CA ASN A 59 -7.43 6.82 -8.02
C ASN A 59 -6.05 7.34 -8.38
N SER A 60 -5.98 8.28 -9.31
CA SER A 60 -4.73 8.84 -9.80
C SER A 60 -4.39 10.12 -9.05
N ALA A 61 -3.10 10.37 -8.83
CA ALA A 61 -2.66 11.68 -8.35
C ALA A 61 -2.87 12.76 -9.41
N GLU A 62 -3.07 14.02 -9.01
CA GLU A 62 -3.08 15.16 -9.94
C GLU A 62 -1.75 15.28 -10.70
N LYS A 63 -0.65 15.01 -10.00
CA LYS A 63 0.69 14.99 -10.59
C LYS A 63 0.89 13.74 -11.45
N LYS A 64 1.11 13.93 -12.74
CA LYS A 64 1.34 12.83 -13.70
C LYS A 64 2.60 12.02 -13.34
N GLY A 65 2.50 10.69 -13.50
CA GLY A 65 3.62 9.78 -13.25
C GLY A 65 4.00 9.59 -11.78
N TYR A 66 3.11 9.94 -10.86
CA TYR A 66 3.34 9.92 -9.42
C TYR A 66 2.21 9.21 -8.69
N SER A 67 2.54 8.45 -7.62
CA SER A 67 1.56 7.79 -6.73
C SER A 67 0.48 7.00 -7.50
N GLY A 68 -0.75 7.08 -7.06
CA GLY A 68 -1.90 6.40 -7.65
C GLY A 68 -2.13 5.00 -7.11
N THR A 69 -3.40 4.67 -6.87
CA THR A 69 -3.86 3.36 -6.39
C THR A 69 -4.93 2.80 -7.32
N ALA A 70 -5.12 1.49 -7.32
CA ALA A 70 -6.27 0.87 -7.95
C ALA A 70 -6.73 -0.38 -7.20
N ILE A 71 -8.01 -0.73 -7.33
CA ILE A 71 -8.58 -1.97 -6.82
C ILE A 71 -9.35 -2.66 -7.96
N PHE A 72 -9.11 -3.95 -8.11
CA PHE A 72 -9.83 -4.84 -9.02
C PHE A 72 -10.59 -5.87 -8.19
N THR A 73 -11.89 -6.02 -8.41
CA THR A 73 -12.72 -6.94 -7.63
C THR A 73 -13.74 -7.66 -8.50
N LYS A 74 -13.92 -8.96 -8.26
CA LYS A 74 -14.95 -9.77 -8.91
C LYS A 74 -16.35 -9.38 -8.45
N GLN A 75 -16.48 -9.06 -7.15
CA GLN A 75 -17.75 -8.64 -6.58
C GLN A 75 -17.92 -7.12 -6.67
N LYS A 76 -19.03 -6.65 -7.21
CA LYS A 76 -19.36 -5.22 -7.23
C LYS A 76 -19.58 -4.71 -5.79
N PRO A 77 -18.87 -3.66 -5.35
CA PRO A 77 -19.10 -3.04 -4.04
C PRO A 77 -20.44 -2.28 -3.99
N LEU A 78 -20.93 -2.05 -2.78
CA LEU A 78 -22.11 -1.23 -2.52
C LEU A 78 -21.81 0.25 -2.75
N ASN A 79 -20.60 0.69 -2.38
CA ASN A 79 -20.15 2.06 -2.54
C ASN A 79 -18.62 2.10 -2.75
N VAL A 80 -18.16 3.21 -3.34
CA VAL A 80 -16.74 3.50 -3.59
C VAL A 80 -16.44 4.91 -3.10
N THR A 81 -15.38 5.06 -2.32
CA THR A 81 -14.87 6.36 -1.87
C THR A 81 -13.41 6.50 -2.27
N TYR A 82 -13.05 7.66 -2.83
CA TYR A 82 -11.70 8.03 -3.18
C TYR A 82 -11.18 9.08 -2.20
N GLY A 83 -9.97 8.83 -1.68
CA GLY A 83 -9.39 9.68 -0.64
C GLY A 83 -10.01 9.47 0.74
N ILE A 84 -9.76 10.44 1.62
CA ILE A 84 -10.26 10.45 3.01
C ILE A 84 -11.09 11.70 3.34
N GLY A 85 -11.41 12.51 2.32
CA GLY A 85 -12.14 13.77 2.47
C GLY A 85 -11.26 14.94 2.92
N LYS A 86 -9.95 14.88 2.63
CA LYS A 86 -8.96 15.92 2.91
C LYS A 86 -8.23 16.30 1.63
N GLU A 87 -8.51 17.50 1.12
CA GLU A 87 -8.03 17.95 -0.19
C GLU A 87 -6.52 17.81 -0.35
N GLU A 88 -5.75 18.13 0.70
CA GLU A 88 -4.29 18.07 0.65
C GLU A 88 -3.75 16.64 0.49
N HIS A 89 -4.50 15.62 0.98
CA HIS A 89 -4.15 14.21 0.86
C HIS A 89 -4.73 13.59 -0.40
N ASP A 90 -5.95 13.95 -0.73
CA ASP A 90 -6.73 13.30 -1.79
C ASP A 90 -6.15 13.60 -3.19
N LYS A 91 -5.43 14.72 -3.36
CA LYS A 91 -4.70 15.07 -4.60
C LYS A 91 -3.61 14.08 -5.00
N GLU A 92 -3.14 13.24 -4.07
CA GLU A 92 -2.07 12.28 -4.35
C GLU A 92 -2.58 10.88 -4.73
N GLY A 93 -3.92 10.65 -4.78
CA GLY A 93 -4.50 9.39 -5.24
C GLY A 93 -4.10 8.16 -4.41
N ARG A 94 -4.05 8.30 -3.07
CA ARG A 94 -3.45 7.31 -2.16
C ARG A 94 -4.41 6.33 -1.52
N VAL A 95 -5.72 6.63 -1.53
CA VAL A 95 -6.70 5.82 -0.81
C VAL A 95 -7.90 5.52 -1.68
N ILE A 96 -8.29 4.25 -1.75
CA ILE A 96 -9.58 3.79 -2.28
C ILE A 96 -10.25 2.95 -1.21
N THR A 97 -11.49 3.23 -0.91
CA THR A 97 -12.33 2.44 -0.02
C THR A 97 -13.47 1.83 -0.80
N LEU A 98 -13.59 0.51 -0.80
CA LEU A 98 -14.75 -0.22 -1.30
C LEU A 98 -15.60 -0.69 -0.13
N GLU A 99 -16.89 -0.38 -0.16
CA GLU A 99 -17.86 -0.88 0.80
C GLU A 99 -18.50 -2.16 0.29
N PHE A 100 -18.32 -3.24 1.03
CA PHE A 100 -19.06 -4.48 0.84
C PHE A 100 -20.14 -4.66 1.93
N GLU A 101 -20.97 -5.68 1.81
CA GLU A 101 -22.06 -5.93 2.77
C GLU A 101 -21.53 -6.06 4.21
N LYS A 102 -20.42 -6.79 4.42
CA LYS A 102 -19.89 -7.15 5.73
C LYS A 102 -18.64 -6.40 6.16
N PHE A 103 -17.95 -5.73 5.24
CA PHE A 103 -16.67 -5.09 5.52
C PHE A 103 -16.36 -3.95 4.54
N TYR A 104 -15.43 -3.09 4.93
CA TYR A 104 -14.75 -2.16 4.05
C TYR A 104 -13.40 -2.73 3.62
N MET A 105 -13.09 -2.63 2.33
CA MET A 105 -11.75 -2.88 1.79
C MET A 105 -11.08 -1.53 1.54
N VAL A 106 -9.97 -1.26 2.22
CA VAL A 106 -9.25 0.01 2.09
C VAL A 106 -7.84 -0.26 1.55
N ASN A 107 -7.61 0.20 0.34
CA ASN A 107 -6.29 0.16 -0.30
C ASN A 107 -5.57 1.49 -0.03
N ILE A 108 -4.38 1.42 0.57
CA ILE A 108 -3.62 2.58 1.02
C ILE A 108 -2.22 2.56 0.40
N TYR A 109 -1.78 3.73 -0.06
CA TYR A 109 -0.39 4.01 -0.38
C TYR A 109 0.10 5.16 0.49
N THR A 110 0.71 4.84 1.61
CA THR A 110 1.19 5.82 2.58
C THR A 110 2.30 6.69 2.01
N PRO A 111 2.29 8.03 2.21
CA PRO A 111 3.35 8.89 1.73
C PRO A 111 4.70 8.52 2.35
N ASN A 112 5.74 8.41 1.55
CA ASN A 112 7.10 8.23 2.03
C ASN A 112 7.65 9.55 2.58
N SER A 113 8.38 9.49 3.70
CA SER A 113 9.01 10.68 4.31
C SER A 113 10.17 11.26 3.50
N LYS A 114 10.58 10.58 2.43
CA LYS A 114 11.71 10.88 1.55
C LYS A 114 13.08 10.80 2.22
N ARG A 115 14.11 10.82 1.39
CA ARG A 115 15.50 10.97 1.86
C ARG A 115 15.62 12.28 2.64
N GLU A 116 16.37 12.26 3.74
CA GLU A 116 16.53 13.41 4.66
C GLU A 116 15.26 13.84 5.40
N LEU A 117 14.20 13.00 5.34
CA LEU A 117 12.96 13.18 6.10
C LEU A 117 12.20 14.49 5.78
N GLU A 118 12.38 15.05 4.58
CA GLU A 118 11.75 16.30 4.15
C GLU A 118 10.21 16.33 4.31
N ARG A 119 9.58 15.16 4.28
CA ARG A 119 8.11 15.02 4.40
C ARG A 119 7.68 14.36 5.70
N LEU A 120 8.53 14.25 6.71
CA LEU A 120 8.20 13.53 7.95
C LEU A 120 7.00 14.18 8.66
N ASP A 121 6.98 15.51 8.79
CA ASP A 121 5.86 16.23 9.45
C ASP A 121 4.53 15.98 8.72
N TYR A 122 4.54 16.10 7.38
CA TYR A 122 3.38 15.78 6.56
C TYR A 122 2.94 14.31 6.74
N ARG A 123 3.89 13.39 6.77
CA ARG A 123 3.64 11.97 7.00
C ARG A 123 2.98 11.73 8.35
N GLN A 124 3.42 12.41 9.42
CA GLN A 124 2.82 12.28 10.75
C GLN A 124 1.36 12.76 10.75
N LEU A 125 1.08 13.91 10.14
CA LEU A 125 -0.29 14.41 9.99
C LEU A 125 -1.16 13.41 9.20
N TRP A 126 -0.66 12.92 8.08
CA TRP A 126 -1.36 11.95 7.24
C TRP A 126 -1.71 10.67 8.03
N GLU A 127 -0.81 10.16 8.86
CA GLU A 127 -1.04 8.97 9.69
C GLU A 127 -2.16 9.19 10.73
N ASP A 128 -2.22 10.37 11.34
CA ASP A 128 -3.30 10.70 12.29
C ASP A 128 -4.64 10.78 11.58
N GLU A 129 -4.69 11.37 10.39
CA GLU A 129 -5.93 11.55 9.64
C GLU A 129 -6.43 10.25 9.00
N ILE A 130 -5.54 9.41 8.46
CA ILE A 130 -5.95 8.09 7.96
C ILE A 130 -6.43 7.18 9.10
N ARG A 131 -5.78 7.22 10.27
CA ARG A 131 -6.23 6.47 11.44
C ARG A 131 -7.63 6.92 11.87
N ALA A 132 -7.89 8.21 11.94
CA ALA A 132 -9.22 8.75 12.26
C ALA A 132 -10.28 8.30 11.23
N TYR A 133 -9.95 8.34 9.95
CA TYR A 133 -10.81 7.86 8.87
C TYR A 133 -11.13 6.36 9.02
N LEU A 134 -10.12 5.51 9.24
CA LEU A 134 -10.31 4.08 9.43
C LEU A 134 -11.15 3.75 10.66
N LEU A 135 -10.96 4.48 11.77
CA LEU A 135 -11.77 4.31 12.98
C LEU A 135 -13.24 4.65 12.73
N LYS A 136 -13.53 5.72 11.99
CA LYS A 136 -14.89 6.08 11.59
C LYS A 136 -15.55 4.99 10.74
N LEU A 137 -14.84 4.38 9.81
CA LEU A 137 -15.34 3.21 9.05
C LEU A 137 -15.65 2.03 9.97
N LYS A 138 -14.76 1.78 10.94
CA LYS A 138 -14.83 0.66 11.89
C LYS A 138 -16.06 0.74 12.81
N GLU A 139 -16.63 1.93 13.02
CA GLU A 139 -17.90 2.10 13.76
C GLU A 139 -19.08 1.37 13.08
N ASN A 140 -19.04 1.21 11.76
CA ASN A 140 -20.14 0.64 10.98
C ASN A 140 -19.91 -0.82 10.61
N LYS A 141 -18.70 -1.16 10.13
CA LYS A 141 -18.36 -2.52 9.65
C LYS A 141 -16.88 -2.81 9.92
N SER A 142 -16.52 -4.09 9.87
CA SER A 142 -15.12 -4.49 9.89
C SER A 142 -14.33 -3.83 8.76
N VAL A 143 -13.10 -3.45 9.04
CA VAL A 143 -12.20 -2.83 8.05
C VAL A 143 -11.05 -3.79 7.75
N VAL A 144 -10.87 -4.11 6.48
CA VAL A 144 -9.68 -4.78 5.95
C VAL A 144 -8.86 -3.70 5.25
N MET A 145 -7.72 -3.36 5.82
CA MET A 145 -6.77 -2.41 5.26
C MET A 145 -5.59 -3.18 4.65
N CYS A 146 -5.17 -2.79 3.48
CA CYS A 146 -3.95 -3.28 2.86
C CYS A 146 -3.25 -2.17 2.07
N GLY A 147 -2.02 -2.40 1.70
CA GLY A 147 -1.27 -1.48 0.85
C GLY A 147 0.20 -1.40 1.21
N ASP A 148 0.86 -0.38 0.69
CA ASP A 148 2.22 -0.03 1.05
C ASP A 148 2.19 1.04 2.15
N LEU A 149 2.48 0.63 3.38
CA LEU A 149 2.45 1.50 4.54
C LEU A 149 3.75 2.30 4.71
N ASN A 150 4.77 2.05 3.90
CA ASN A 150 6.06 2.75 3.96
C ASN A 150 6.65 2.83 5.38
N VAL A 151 6.50 1.76 6.16
CA VAL A 151 7.05 1.63 7.51
C VAL A 151 7.39 0.19 7.84
N ALA A 152 8.56 -0.04 8.41
CA ALA A 152 8.90 -1.22 9.17
C ALA A 152 8.60 -0.93 10.65
N HIS A 153 7.76 -1.73 11.31
CA HIS A 153 7.27 -1.40 12.64
C HIS A 153 8.30 -1.72 13.73
N THR A 154 8.86 -2.91 13.68
CA THR A 154 9.79 -3.43 14.70
C THR A 154 11.15 -3.77 14.09
N GLU A 155 12.14 -4.08 14.93
CA GLU A 155 13.49 -4.40 14.45
C GLU A 155 13.53 -5.68 13.60
N ILE A 156 12.62 -6.62 13.81
CA ILE A 156 12.54 -7.86 13.02
C ILE A 156 11.96 -7.64 11.62
N ASP A 157 11.34 -6.47 11.36
CA ASP A 157 10.76 -6.12 10.06
C ASP A 157 11.81 -5.61 9.08
N LEU A 158 13.06 -5.48 9.52
CA LEU A 158 14.14 -4.83 8.77
C LEU A 158 15.45 -5.57 8.97
N LYS A 159 16.23 -5.79 7.91
CA LYS A 159 17.48 -6.54 7.98
C LYS A 159 18.54 -5.84 8.83
N ASN A 160 18.67 -4.51 8.73
CA ASN A 160 19.69 -3.71 9.43
C ASN A 160 19.07 -2.58 10.25
N PRO A 161 18.32 -2.89 11.34
CA PRO A 161 17.56 -1.87 12.08
C PRO A 161 18.43 -0.77 12.66
N LYS A 162 19.63 -1.09 13.17
CA LYS A 162 20.51 -0.12 13.82
C LYS A 162 20.98 1.01 12.89
N THR A 163 21.28 0.69 11.63
CA THR A 163 21.76 1.67 10.63
C THR A 163 20.60 2.44 9.99
N ASN A 164 19.38 1.93 10.05
CA ASN A 164 18.21 2.51 9.41
C ASN A 164 17.31 3.35 10.34
N ARG A 165 17.59 3.43 11.64
CA ARG A 165 16.73 4.08 12.64
C ARG A 165 16.42 5.57 12.37
N LYS A 166 17.21 6.23 11.52
CA LYS A 166 17.00 7.62 11.11
C LYS A 166 16.63 7.76 9.64
N ASN A 167 16.34 6.66 8.95
CA ASN A 167 15.95 6.65 7.56
C ASN A 167 14.42 6.61 7.42
N ALA A 168 13.90 7.14 6.32
CA ALA A 168 12.49 7.05 5.97
C ALA A 168 12.02 5.59 5.98
N GLY A 169 10.86 5.34 6.56
CA GLY A 169 10.28 4.02 6.76
C GLY A 169 10.72 3.30 8.04
N PHE A 170 11.66 3.88 8.83
CA PHE A 170 12.08 3.28 10.10
C PHE A 170 12.45 4.31 11.18
N THR A 171 11.98 5.54 11.06
CA THR A 171 12.13 6.54 12.13
C THR A 171 11.28 6.16 13.36
N ASP A 172 11.67 6.66 14.53
CA ASP A 172 10.91 6.41 15.75
C ASP A 172 9.48 6.99 15.66
N GLU A 173 9.32 8.11 14.95
CA GLU A 173 8.04 8.78 14.70
C GLU A 173 7.11 7.93 13.82
N GLU A 174 7.60 7.41 12.68
CA GLU A 174 6.82 6.55 11.78
C GLU A 174 6.40 5.25 12.49
N ARG A 175 7.32 4.63 13.22
CA ARG A 175 7.05 3.42 14.01
C ARG A 175 6.04 3.66 15.14
N ALA A 176 6.11 4.83 15.79
CA ALA A 176 5.12 5.22 16.81
C ALA A 176 3.71 5.31 16.21
N LYS A 177 3.56 5.87 15.01
CA LYS A 177 2.25 5.93 14.33
C LYS A 177 1.70 4.55 13.97
N MET A 178 2.54 3.62 13.56
CA MET A 178 2.12 2.22 13.36
C MET A 178 1.66 1.59 14.69
N THR A 179 2.38 1.84 15.79
CA THR A 179 1.98 1.40 17.12
C THR A 179 0.62 1.99 17.52
N GLU A 180 0.38 3.27 17.27
CA GLU A 180 -0.91 3.92 17.52
C GLU A 180 -2.05 3.30 16.72
N LEU A 181 -1.81 2.95 15.45
CA LEU A 181 -2.78 2.26 14.61
C LEU A 181 -3.15 0.88 15.16
N LEU A 182 -2.16 0.09 15.57
CA LEU A 182 -2.39 -1.23 16.18
C LEU A 182 -3.11 -1.11 17.53
N ASN A 183 -2.73 -0.14 18.37
CA ASN A 183 -3.40 0.13 19.64
C ASN A 183 -4.85 0.60 19.47
N ALA A 184 -5.21 1.18 18.33
CA ALA A 184 -6.58 1.51 17.95
C ALA A 184 -7.44 0.28 17.57
N GLY A 185 -6.86 -0.94 17.71
CA GLY A 185 -7.54 -2.22 17.54
C GLY A 185 -7.49 -2.75 16.10
N PHE A 186 -6.46 -2.40 15.36
CA PHE A 186 -6.07 -3.09 14.13
C PHE A 186 -5.07 -4.20 14.43
N VAL A 187 -4.99 -5.18 13.55
CA VAL A 187 -4.09 -6.33 13.70
C VAL A 187 -3.21 -6.42 12.46
N ASP A 188 -1.90 -6.41 12.67
CA ASP A 188 -0.94 -6.80 11.65
C ASP A 188 -1.05 -8.31 11.42
N THR A 189 -1.71 -8.71 10.35
CA THR A 189 -1.97 -10.11 10.05
C THR A 189 -0.70 -10.88 9.68
N PHE A 190 0.30 -10.20 9.12
CA PHE A 190 1.59 -10.83 8.81
C PHE A 190 2.34 -11.16 10.11
N ARG A 191 2.46 -10.20 11.03
CA ARG A 191 3.11 -10.44 12.33
C ARG A 191 2.27 -11.31 13.27
N TYR A 192 0.96 -11.26 13.18
CA TYR A 192 0.10 -12.23 13.87
C TYR A 192 0.42 -13.68 13.46
N LYS A 193 0.66 -13.92 12.16
CA LYS A 193 1.02 -15.24 11.65
C LYS A 193 2.50 -15.61 11.91
N TYR A 194 3.39 -14.61 11.93
CA TYR A 194 4.83 -14.79 12.07
C TYR A 194 5.41 -13.87 13.16
N PRO A 195 5.01 -14.03 14.44
CA PRO A 195 5.24 -13.02 15.48
C PRO A 195 6.72 -12.74 15.76
N GLU A 196 7.58 -13.75 15.65
CA GLU A 196 9.02 -13.62 16.00
C GLU A 196 9.94 -14.19 14.91
N VAL A 197 9.44 -14.28 13.67
CA VAL A 197 10.23 -14.86 12.58
C VAL A 197 11.07 -13.78 11.92
N GLU A 198 12.37 -13.80 12.22
CA GLU A 198 13.36 -12.94 11.55
C GLU A 198 13.57 -13.34 10.09
N GLY A 199 14.02 -12.37 9.27
CA GLY A 199 14.34 -12.62 7.86
C GLY A 199 13.12 -12.85 6.97
N LYS A 200 11.90 -12.67 7.48
CA LYS A 200 10.67 -12.67 6.70
C LYS A 200 10.19 -11.25 6.47
N TYR A 201 10.12 -10.88 5.20
CA TYR A 201 9.76 -9.53 4.77
C TYR A 201 8.64 -9.58 3.73
N SER A 202 7.91 -8.47 3.57
CA SER A 202 6.88 -8.26 2.56
C SER A 202 7.29 -7.27 1.46
N TRP A 203 8.47 -6.66 1.59
CA TRP A 203 9.02 -5.71 0.63
C TRP A 203 10.51 -5.91 0.42
N TRP A 204 10.99 -5.65 -0.82
CA TRP A 204 12.40 -5.74 -1.22
C TRP A 204 12.78 -4.57 -2.10
N SER A 205 13.94 -3.93 -1.83
CA SER A 205 14.44 -2.83 -2.64
C SER A 205 14.87 -3.31 -4.04
N TYR A 206 14.46 -2.59 -5.07
CA TYR A 206 14.96 -2.83 -6.43
C TYR A 206 16.46 -2.56 -6.58
N ILE A 207 17.03 -1.67 -5.77
CA ILE A 207 18.47 -1.34 -5.79
C ILE A 207 19.28 -2.56 -5.34
N CYS A 208 18.78 -3.35 -4.41
CA CYS A 208 19.44 -4.55 -3.92
C CYS A 208 19.60 -5.66 -4.96
N LEU A 209 18.79 -5.67 -6.01
CA LEU A 209 18.89 -6.65 -7.10
C LEU A 209 20.02 -6.36 -8.07
N LEU A 210 20.62 -5.16 -8.02
CA LEU A 210 21.71 -4.73 -8.91
C LEU A 210 23.11 -5.04 -8.36
N TYR A 211 23.22 -5.39 -7.06
CA TYR A 211 24.51 -5.71 -6.41
C TYR A 211 24.49 -7.15 -5.91
N THR A 212 25.19 -8.02 -6.60
CA THR A 212 25.06 -9.48 -6.45
C THR A 212 25.76 -10.10 -5.24
N SER A 213 26.47 -9.37 -4.40
CA SER A 213 27.16 -9.94 -3.23
C SER A 213 26.87 -9.32 -1.87
N ASP A 214 26.53 -8.03 -1.80
CA ASP A 214 26.28 -7.34 -0.52
C ASP A 214 24.91 -6.64 -0.43
N ALA A 215 24.07 -6.80 -1.42
CA ALA A 215 22.78 -6.11 -1.58
C ALA A 215 21.69 -6.60 -0.62
N ALA A 216 22.02 -7.44 0.32
CA ALA A 216 21.09 -7.92 1.32
C ALA A 216 20.75 -6.86 2.40
N ASP A 217 21.40 -5.69 2.36
CA ASP A 217 21.42 -4.76 3.47
C ASP A 217 20.29 -3.72 3.51
N ASP A 218 19.55 -3.51 2.41
CA ASP A 218 18.51 -2.47 2.34
C ASP A 218 17.09 -3.02 2.19
N ARG A 219 16.78 -4.16 2.81
CA ARG A 219 15.44 -4.74 2.74
C ARG A 219 14.59 -4.18 3.86
N ILE A 220 13.65 -3.32 3.52
CA ILE A 220 12.58 -2.87 4.41
C ILE A 220 11.36 -3.75 4.16
N SER A 221 10.82 -4.36 5.21
CA SER A 221 9.52 -5.03 5.20
C SER A 221 8.44 -4.00 5.50
N VAL A 222 7.42 -3.92 4.70
CA VAL A 222 6.24 -3.06 4.91
C VAL A 222 4.99 -3.91 4.91
#